data_4d2041ef7a01c0fae5c4abdf77b0e6fe
#
_entry.id   4d2041ef7a01c0fae5c4abdf77b0e6fe
#
_cell.length_a   1.000
_cell.length_b   1.000
_cell.length_c   1.000
_cell.angle_alpha   90.00
_cell.angle_beta   90.00
_cell.angle_gamma   90.00
#
_symmetry.space_group_name_H-M   'P 1'
#
loop_
_entity.id
_entity.type
_entity.pdbx_description
1 polymer ?
#
loop_
_entity_poly.entity_id
_entity_poly.type
_entity_poly.pdbx_seq_one_letter_code
_entity_poly.pdbx_strand_id
1 'polypeptide(L)'
;MKVIVTGGAGFIGSNFIFYMLKKHPDYEIICLDSLTYAGNLSTLKDVMDNPNFKFVKLDIRDREGVYNLFEKEKPDVVVNFAAESHVDRSIENPEIFLETNIIGTSVLMDACRKYGIKRFHQVSTDEVYGDLPLDRPDLFFHEDTPLHTSSPYSSSKASADLLVGAYGRTYGLPVTISRCSNNYGPYQFPEKLIPLMIQRALNNEKLPVYGDGENVRDWLYVEDHCKAIDLILEKGTPGEVYNIGGHNEMHNIDIVKLICDYLDKPYSLIEHVTDRKGHDRRYAIDPEKIHNELGWLPETMFKDGIKKTIQWYLDNKEWWENIISGDYQNYYDEMYGKKQVLDKD
;
A
#
# COMPACT_ATOMS: atom_id res chain seq x y z
N MET A 1 -0.59 21.56 13.18
CA MET A 1 -1.18 21.24 11.85
C MET A 1 -2.17 20.11 12.04
N LYS A 2 -3.33 20.13 11.37
CA LYS A 2 -4.34 19.07 11.46
C LYS A 2 -4.38 18.25 10.17
N VAL A 3 -4.15 16.94 10.26
CA VAL A 3 -4.00 16.05 9.12
C VAL A 3 -5.08 14.97 9.16
N ILE A 4 -5.87 14.84 8.09
CA ILE A 4 -6.71 13.66 7.88
C ILE A 4 -5.88 12.61 7.14
N VAL A 5 -5.83 11.40 7.71
CA VAL A 5 -5.23 10.20 7.11
C VAL A 5 -6.36 9.23 6.83
N THR A 6 -6.72 9.05 5.56
CA THR A 6 -7.73 8.06 5.16
C THR A 6 -7.10 6.67 5.01
N GLY A 7 -7.83 5.61 5.28
CA GLY A 7 -7.27 4.26 5.26
C GLY A 7 -6.22 4.03 6.35
N GLY A 8 -6.30 4.81 7.45
CA GLY A 8 -5.28 4.81 8.50
C GLY A 8 -5.31 3.59 9.42
N ALA A 9 -6.34 2.75 9.37
CA ALA A 9 -6.37 1.46 10.07
C ALA A 9 -5.81 0.31 9.22
N GLY A 10 -5.40 0.58 7.98
CA GLY A 10 -4.70 -0.34 7.09
C GLY A 10 -3.18 -0.31 7.30
N PHE A 11 -2.46 -1.11 6.51
CA PHE A 11 -1.01 -1.33 6.64
C PHE A 11 -0.16 -0.05 6.58
N ILE A 12 -0.13 0.62 5.41
CA ILE A 12 0.74 1.78 5.22
C ILE A 12 0.22 2.98 6.02
N GLY A 13 -1.12 3.17 6.04
CA GLY A 13 -1.74 4.29 6.75
C GLY A 13 -1.48 4.27 8.27
N SER A 14 -1.50 3.09 8.92
CA SER A 14 -1.19 2.97 10.35
C SER A 14 0.28 3.28 10.66
N ASN A 15 1.21 2.73 9.86
CA ASN A 15 2.63 3.06 9.98
C ASN A 15 2.89 4.56 9.80
N PHE A 16 2.19 5.18 8.84
CA PHE A 16 2.28 6.63 8.64
C PHE A 16 1.76 7.42 9.85
N ILE A 17 0.64 7.00 10.45
CA ILE A 17 0.12 7.62 11.67
C ILE A 17 1.13 7.50 12.82
N PHE A 18 1.72 6.33 13.05
CA PHE A 18 2.73 6.14 14.09
C PHE A 18 3.95 7.01 13.87
N TYR A 19 4.42 7.05 12.62
CA TYR A 19 5.54 7.90 12.22
C TYR A 19 5.24 9.38 12.48
N MET A 20 4.08 9.88 12.02
CA MET A 20 3.70 11.29 12.15
C MET A 20 3.52 11.72 13.60
N LEU A 21 2.84 10.93 14.43
CA LEU A 21 2.67 11.24 15.86
C LEU A 21 4.00 11.28 16.60
N LYS A 22 4.97 10.47 16.20
CA LYS A 22 6.32 10.46 16.78
C LYS A 22 7.18 11.62 16.29
N LYS A 23 7.12 11.91 15.00
CA LYS A 23 7.95 12.93 14.33
C LYS A 23 7.44 14.34 14.58
N HIS A 24 6.12 14.51 14.61
CA HIS A 24 5.42 15.78 14.74
C HIS A 24 4.44 15.73 15.91
N PRO A 25 4.92 15.78 17.16
CA PRO A 25 4.08 15.62 18.35
C PRO A 25 3.07 16.75 18.58
N ASP A 26 3.20 17.84 17.83
CA ASP A 26 2.28 19.00 17.81
C ASP A 26 1.20 18.90 16.72
N TYR A 27 1.22 17.87 15.87
CA TYR A 27 0.20 17.67 14.85
C TYR A 27 -0.99 16.90 15.41
N GLU A 28 -2.19 17.29 15.00
CA GLU A 28 -3.41 16.54 15.25
C GLU A 28 -3.67 15.58 14.07
N ILE A 29 -3.73 14.29 14.32
CA ILE A 29 -3.96 13.28 13.30
C ILE A 29 -5.38 12.71 13.44
N ILE A 30 -6.17 12.83 12.38
CA ILE A 30 -7.50 12.25 12.29
C ILE A 30 -7.43 11.06 11.34
N CYS A 31 -7.55 9.87 11.88
CA CYS A 31 -7.67 8.64 11.12
C CYS A 31 -9.10 8.45 10.65
N LEU A 32 -9.33 8.46 9.34
CA LEU A 32 -10.61 8.14 8.72
C LEU A 32 -10.51 6.76 8.06
N ASP A 33 -11.31 5.80 8.52
CA ASP A 33 -11.30 4.44 7.99
C ASP A 33 -12.69 3.81 8.06
N SER A 34 -13.09 3.08 7.05
CA SER A 34 -14.38 2.37 7.02
C SER A 34 -14.35 1.03 7.74
N LEU A 35 -13.15 0.54 8.10
CA LEU A 35 -12.90 -0.77 8.70
C LEU A 35 -13.48 -1.91 7.83
N THR A 36 -13.11 -1.92 6.55
CA THR A 36 -13.32 -3.08 5.67
C THR A 36 -12.37 -4.21 6.05
N TYR A 37 -12.26 -5.25 5.24
CA TYR A 37 -11.49 -6.46 5.56
C TYR A 37 -10.02 -6.20 5.95
N ALA A 38 -9.37 -5.19 5.36
CA ALA A 38 -7.96 -4.87 5.61
C ALA A 38 -7.75 -3.77 6.65
N GLY A 39 -8.81 -3.08 7.08
CA GLY A 39 -8.77 -2.07 8.13
C GLY A 39 -9.02 -2.68 9.50
N ASN A 40 -8.05 -2.62 10.39
CA ASN A 40 -8.15 -3.25 11.70
C ASN A 40 -7.85 -2.26 12.84
N LEU A 41 -8.87 -2.04 13.68
CA LEU A 41 -8.74 -1.10 14.80
C LEU A 41 -7.70 -1.52 15.84
N SER A 42 -7.46 -2.85 15.99
CA SER A 42 -6.41 -3.36 16.89
C SER A 42 -5.02 -2.89 16.48
N THR A 43 -4.79 -2.57 15.21
CA THR A 43 -3.53 -1.99 14.72
C THR A 43 -3.24 -0.64 15.36
N LEU A 44 -4.27 0.15 15.64
CA LEU A 44 -4.15 1.51 16.18
C LEU A 44 -4.17 1.56 17.72
N LYS A 45 -4.19 0.39 18.39
CA LYS A 45 -4.34 0.27 19.84
C LYS A 45 -3.40 1.21 20.62
N ASP A 46 -2.13 1.25 20.24
CA ASP A 46 -1.09 1.99 20.98
C ASP A 46 -1.20 3.51 20.85
N VAL A 47 -2.01 4.01 19.92
CA VAL A 47 -2.22 5.45 19.71
C VAL A 47 -3.63 5.93 20.06
N MET A 48 -4.54 5.02 20.42
CA MET A 48 -5.95 5.38 20.72
C MET A 48 -6.08 6.38 21.88
N ASP A 49 -5.18 6.33 22.86
CA ASP A 49 -5.18 7.23 24.03
C ASP A 49 -4.29 8.49 23.81
N ASN A 50 -3.68 8.63 22.63
CA ASN A 50 -2.88 9.81 22.34
C ASN A 50 -3.80 11.05 22.16
N PRO A 51 -3.59 12.16 22.91
CA PRO A 51 -4.46 13.34 22.85
C PRO A 51 -4.48 14.02 21.46
N ASN A 52 -3.46 13.78 20.64
CA ASN A 52 -3.34 14.30 19.29
C ASN A 52 -3.79 13.32 18.21
N PHE A 53 -4.42 12.21 18.60
CA PHE A 53 -4.97 11.22 17.70
C PHE A 53 -6.49 11.09 17.85
N LYS A 54 -7.19 10.96 16.73
CA LYS A 54 -8.62 10.72 16.70
C LYS A 54 -8.97 9.73 15.61
N PHE A 55 -9.74 8.70 15.97
CA PHE A 55 -10.31 7.77 15.02
C PHE A 55 -11.74 8.15 14.65
N VAL A 56 -12.06 8.10 13.36
CA VAL A 56 -13.41 8.30 12.80
C VAL A 56 -13.74 7.16 11.87
N LYS A 57 -14.74 6.35 12.22
CA LYS A 57 -15.26 5.31 11.32
C LYS A 57 -16.15 5.97 10.26
N LEU A 58 -15.66 6.03 9.03
CA LEU A 58 -16.34 6.67 7.91
C LEU A 58 -15.83 6.11 6.58
N ASP A 59 -16.73 5.91 5.63
CA ASP A 59 -16.40 5.55 4.26
C ASP A 59 -16.12 6.82 3.45
N ILE A 60 -15.03 6.85 2.68
CA ILE A 60 -14.70 7.99 1.83
C ILE A 60 -15.73 8.24 0.72
N ARG A 61 -16.60 7.27 0.41
CA ARG A 61 -17.71 7.38 -0.52
C ARG A 61 -18.91 8.13 0.06
N ASP A 62 -19.02 8.19 1.39
CA ASP A 62 -20.07 8.93 2.08
C ASP A 62 -19.82 10.45 2.02
N ARG A 63 -20.35 11.06 0.97
CA ARG A 63 -20.19 12.50 0.71
C ARG A 63 -20.64 13.38 1.86
N GLU A 64 -21.80 13.07 2.46
CA GLU A 64 -22.36 13.86 3.56
C GLU A 64 -21.49 13.74 4.81
N GLY A 65 -21.12 12.50 5.17
CA GLY A 65 -20.23 12.24 6.29
C GLY A 65 -18.87 12.89 6.15
N VAL A 66 -18.26 12.83 4.95
CA VAL A 66 -16.98 13.48 4.66
C VAL A 66 -17.10 15.01 4.78
N TYR A 67 -18.13 15.60 4.23
CA TYR A 67 -18.33 17.06 4.31
C TYR A 67 -18.54 17.53 5.75
N ASN A 68 -19.35 16.82 6.54
CA ASN A 68 -19.58 17.09 7.96
C ASN A 68 -18.28 16.98 8.77
N LEU A 69 -17.44 15.99 8.45
CA LEU A 69 -16.13 15.84 9.08
C LEU A 69 -15.21 17.04 8.78
N PHE A 70 -15.11 17.44 7.51
CA PHE A 70 -14.28 18.58 7.10
C PHE A 70 -14.75 19.90 7.70
N GLU A 71 -16.07 20.14 7.74
CA GLU A 71 -16.65 21.32 8.36
C GLU A 71 -16.34 21.42 9.86
N LYS A 72 -16.45 20.29 10.55
CA LYS A 72 -16.20 20.19 11.99
C LYS A 72 -14.72 20.30 12.33
N GLU A 73 -13.88 19.53 11.64
CA GLU A 73 -12.47 19.38 11.99
C GLU A 73 -11.57 20.44 11.35
N LYS A 74 -11.97 21.00 10.20
CA LYS A 74 -11.20 22.01 9.45
C LYS A 74 -9.74 21.59 9.23
N PRO A 75 -9.50 20.43 8.58
CA PRO A 75 -8.15 19.92 8.40
C PRO A 75 -7.32 20.86 7.52
N ASP A 76 -6.00 20.87 7.74
CA ASP A 76 -5.04 21.56 6.89
C ASP A 76 -4.62 20.69 5.70
N VAL A 77 -4.44 19.38 5.94
CA VAL A 77 -3.85 18.43 5.00
C VAL A 77 -4.68 17.16 4.97
N VAL A 78 -4.79 16.55 3.80
CA VAL A 78 -5.37 15.22 3.60
C VAL A 78 -4.34 14.31 2.93
N VAL A 79 -4.11 13.13 3.51
CA VAL A 79 -3.30 12.06 2.93
C VAL A 79 -4.20 10.87 2.66
N ASN A 80 -4.38 10.54 1.38
CA ASN A 80 -5.31 9.50 0.96
C ASN A 80 -4.62 8.16 0.75
N PHE A 81 -4.69 7.28 1.76
CA PHE A 81 -4.30 5.88 1.66
C PHE A 81 -5.52 4.97 1.41
N ALA A 82 -6.75 5.44 1.66
CA ALA A 82 -7.94 4.61 1.51
C ALA A 82 -8.09 4.11 0.08
N ALA A 83 -8.08 2.79 -0.07
CA ALA A 83 -8.23 2.11 -1.33
C ALA A 83 -8.57 0.64 -1.12
N GLU A 84 -9.34 0.07 -2.05
CA GLU A 84 -9.31 -1.36 -2.30
C GLU A 84 -7.99 -1.67 -3.03
N SER A 85 -7.20 -2.66 -2.54
CA SER A 85 -5.79 -2.79 -2.95
C SER A 85 -5.34 -4.21 -3.31
N HIS A 86 -6.21 -5.20 -3.28
CA HIS A 86 -5.84 -6.57 -3.61
C HIS A 86 -6.19 -6.92 -5.06
N VAL A 87 -5.17 -7.18 -5.88
CA VAL A 87 -5.36 -7.40 -7.33
C VAL A 87 -6.30 -8.55 -7.62
N ASP A 88 -6.13 -9.72 -6.95
CA ASP A 88 -7.01 -10.88 -7.18
C ASP A 88 -8.49 -10.55 -6.88
N ARG A 89 -8.77 -9.81 -5.79
CA ARG A 89 -10.12 -9.32 -5.49
C ARG A 89 -10.66 -8.39 -6.58
N SER A 90 -9.80 -7.59 -7.21
CA SER A 90 -10.21 -6.69 -8.29
C SER A 90 -10.60 -7.44 -9.57
N ILE A 91 -10.05 -8.63 -9.79
CA ILE A 91 -10.40 -9.51 -10.91
C ILE A 91 -11.78 -10.15 -10.68
N GLU A 92 -12.09 -10.49 -9.43
CA GLU A 92 -13.36 -11.11 -9.05
C GLU A 92 -14.51 -10.09 -8.94
N ASN A 93 -14.23 -8.94 -8.33
CA ASN A 93 -15.21 -7.87 -8.11
C ASN A 93 -14.60 -6.50 -8.39
N PRO A 94 -14.53 -6.06 -9.65
CA PRO A 94 -13.94 -4.79 -10.03
C PRO A 94 -14.73 -3.56 -9.56
N GLU A 95 -16.05 -3.67 -9.39
CA GLU A 95 -16.95 -2.54 -9.11
C GLU A 95 -16.56 -1.82 -7.82
N ILE A 96 -16.29 -2.54 -6.74
CA ILE A 96 -15.92 -1.94 -5.45
C ILE A 96 -14.62 -1.12 -5.55
N PHE A 97 -13.68 -1.50 -6.45
CA PHE A 97 -12.45 -0.77 -6.72
C PHE A 97 -12.73 0.57 -7.41
N LEU A 98 -13.68 0.59 -8.36
CA LEU A 98 -14.09 1.83 -9.04
C LEU A 98 -14.78 2.77 -8.05
N GLU A 99 -15.71 2.25 -7.27
CA GLU A 99 -16.44 3.03 -6.27
C GLU A 99 -15.49 3.62 -5.21
N THR A 100 -14.62 2.80 -4.62
CA THR A 100 -13.74 3.25 -3.55
C THR A 100 -12.62 4.12 -4.09
N ASN A 101 -11.85 3.62 -5.07
CA ASN A 101 -10.63 4.27 -5.49
C ASN A 101 -10.86 5.50 -6.36
N ILE A 102 -11.94 5.54 -7.17
CA ILE A 102 -12.25 6.67 -8.04
C ILE A 102 -13.30 7.57 -7.41
N ILE A 103 -14.50 7.05 -7.13
CA ILE A 103 -15.60 7.86 -6.60
C ILE A 103 -15.27 8.36 -5.19
N GLY A 104 -14.73 7.50 -4.31
CA GLY A 104 -14.29 7.91 -2.97
C GLY A 104 -13.23 9.01 -3.02
N THR A 105 -12.23 8.88 -3.90
CA THR A 105 -11.23 9.95 -4.12
C THR A 105 -11.87 11.24 -4.63
N SER A 106 -12.85 11.17 -5.54
CA SER A 106 -13.60 12.33 -6.01
C SER A 106 -14.33 13.06 -4.87
N VAL A 107 -14.95 12.32 -3.96
CA VAL A 107 -15.63 12.89 -2.78
C VAL A 107 -14.66 13.65 -1.89
N LEU A 108 -13.48 13.08 -1.62
CA LEU A 108 -12.43 13.75 -0.85
C LEU A 108 -11.93 15.02 -1.55
N MET A 109 -11.72 14.97 -2.87
CA MET A 109 -11.26 16.11 -3.66
C MET A 109 -12.28 17.26 -3.66
N ASP A 110 -13.57 16.94 -3.79
CA ASP A 110 -14.65 17.92 -3.69
C ASP A 110 -14.71 18.58 -2.30
N ALA A 111 -14.52 17.80 -1.22
CA ALA A 111 -14.42 18.32 0.14
C ALA A 111 -13.19 19.22 0.30
N CYS A 112 -12.03 18.79 -0.20
CA CYS A 112 -10.81 19.58 -0.18
C CYS A 112 -10.99 20.94 -0.88
N ARG A 113 -11.63 20.95 -2.04
CA ARG A 113 -11.95 22.16 -2.78
C ARG A 113 -12.92 23.07 -2.03
N LYS A 114 -14.01 22.49 -1.47
CA LYS A 114 -15.05 23.23 -0.75
C LYS A 114 -14.50 23.92 0.51
N TYR A 115 -13.63 23.25 1.25
CA TYR A 115 -13.13 23.72 2.54
C TYR A 115 -11.73 24.34 2.49
N GLY A 116 -11.12 24.47 1.30
CA GLY A 116 -9.86 25.20 1.10
C GLY A 116 -8.64 24.53 1.75
N ILE A 117 -8.45 23.23 1.54
CA ILE A 117 -7.34 22.46 2.09
C ILE A 117 -5.99 22.96 1.56
N LYS A 118 -4.98 23.01 2.42
CA LYS A 118 -3.63 23.49 2.07
C LYS A 118 -2.83 22.48 1.24
N ARG A 119 -3.10 21.16 1.40
CA ARG A 119 -2.46 20.10 0.66
C ARG A 119 -3.35 18.84 0.62
N PHE A 120 -3.49 18.25 -0.56
CA PHE A 120 -3.99 16.89 -0.75
C PHE A 120 -2.88 16.02 -1.31
N HIS A 121 -2.58 14.91 -0.66
CA HIS A 121 -1.62 13.93 -1.13
C HIS A 121 -2.29 12.60 -1.46
N GLN A 122 -2.14 12.14 -2.69
CA GLN A 122 -2.62 10.83 -3.16
C GLN A 122 -1.50 9.82 -3.09
N VAL A 123 -1.71 8.75 -2.33
CA VAL A 123 -0.82 7.59 -2.33
C VAL A 123 -1.27 6.62 -3.41
N SER A 124 -0.42 6.41 -4.41
CA SER A 124 -0.64 5.54 -5.57
C SER A 124 0.42 4.44 -5.63
N THR A 125 0.52 3.75 -6.73
CA THR A 125 1.33 2.55 -6.93
C THR A 125 2.08 2.61 -8.26
N ASP A 126 3.21 1.93 -8.36
CA ASP A 126 3.96 1.71 -9.61
C ASP A 126 3.20 0.82 -10.61
N GLU A 127 2.24 0.01 -10.14
CA GLU A 127 1.39 -0.83 -11.00
C GLU A 127 0.59 -0.03 -12.05
N VAL A 128 0.46 1.30 -11.88
CA VAL A 128 -0.19 2.15 -12.87
C VAL A 128 0.59 2.29 -14.17
N TYR A 129 1.90 2.05 -14.14
CA TYR A 129 2.78 2.13 -15.31
C TYR A 129 2.69 0.88 -16.22
N GLY A 130 2.30 -0.27 -15.67
CA GLY A 130 2.23 -1.53 -16.40
C GLY A 130 3.45 -2.42 -16.19
N ASP A 131 3.83 -3.18 -17.21
CA ASP A 131 4.82 -4.26 -17.15
C ASP A 131 6.15 -3.87 -17.80
N LEU A 132 7.25 -4.32 -17.20
CA LEU A 132 8.59 -4.28 -17.77
C LEU A 132 9.06 -5.69 -18.12
N PRO A 133 9.77 -5.86 -19.27
CA PRO A 133 10.33 -7.14 -19.63
C PRO A 133 11.50 -7.54 -18.70
N LEU A 134 11.58 -8.83 -18.34
CA LEU A 134 12.62 -9.37 -17.46
C LEU A 134 14.03 -9.28 -18.07
N ASP A 135 14.15 -9.37 -19.40
CA ASP A 135 15.40 -9.32 -20.14
C ASP A 135 15.95 -7.90 -20.37
N ARG A 136 15.27 -6.88 -19.85
CA ARG A 136 15.66 -5.47 -19.95
C ARG A 136 15.82 -4.83 -18.58
N PRO A 137 16.83 -5.24 -17.79
CA PRO A 137 17.09 -4.70 -16.45
C PRO A 137 17.49 -3.21 -16.46
N ASP A 138 17.79 -2.66 -17.61
CA ASP A 138 18.10 -1.25 -17.86
C ASP A 138 16.88 -0.34 -17.90
N LEU A 139 15.67 -0.90 -18.01
CA LEU A 139 14.44 -0.13 -18.07
C LEU A 139 13.85 0.12 -16.68
N PHE A 140 13.42 1.37 -16.48
CA PHE A 140 12.71 1.82 -15.27
C PHE A 140 11.54 2.71 -15.65
N PHE A 141 10.52 2.76 -14.80
CA PHE A 141 9.44 3.72 -14.91
C PHE A 141 9.84 5.05 -14.27
N HIS A 142 9.64 6.12 -15.01
CA HIS A 142 9.80 7.51 -14.55
C HIS A 142 8.41 8.14 -14.39
N GLU A 143 8.33 9.30 -13.74
CA GLU A 143 7.05 9.95 -13.45
C GLU A 143 6.29 10.39 -14.71
N ASP A 144 6.96 10.61 -15.82
CA ASP A 144 6.41 10.93 -17.14
C ASP A 144 6.10 9.70 -18.01
N THR A 145 6.42 8.49 -17.56
CA THR A 145 6.06 7.25 -18.26
C THR A 145 4.54 7.18 -18.44
N PRO A 146 4.03 6.92 -19.64
CA PRO A 146 2.59 6.74 -19.89
C PRO A 146 2.00 5.63 -19.03
N LEU A 147 0.79 5.85 -18.51
CA LEU A 147 0.09 4.85 -17.71
C LEU A 147 -0.48 3.75 -18.60
N HIS A 148 -0.14 2.49 -18.30
CA HIS A 148 -0.54 1.33 -19.09
C HIS A 148 -0.88 0.13 -18.17
N THR A 149 -2.04 0.18 -17.59
CA THR A 149 -2.48 -0.72 -16.50
C THR A 149 -2.88 -2.11 -16.98
N SER A 150 -2.58 -3.15 -16.18
CA SER A 150 -2.86 -4.56 -16.51
C SER A 150 -4.01 -5.17 -15.70
N SER A 151 -4.49 -4.51 -14.65
CA SER A 151 -5.55 -5.03 -13.77
C SER A 151 -6.63 -4.00 -13.47
N PRO A 152 -7.86 -4.43 -13.05
CA PRO A 152 -8.87 -3.48 -12.58
C PRO A 152 -8.40 -2.63 -11.41
N TYR A 153 -7.61 -3.20 -10.48
CA TYR A 153 -6.98 -2.43 -9.41
C TYR A 153 -6.09 -1.31 -9.94
N SER A 154 -5.08 -1.65 -10.76
CA SER A 154 -4.15 -0.64 -11.28
C SER A 154 -4.87 0.40 -12.15
N SER A 155 -5.91 0.00 -12.92
CA SER A 155 -6.75 0.93 -13.67
C SER A 155 -7.52 1.90 -12.78
N SER A 156 -8.05 1.42 -11.65
CA SER A 156 -8.73 2.29 -10.68
C SER A 156 -7.78 3.29 -10.02
N LYS A 157 -6.55 2.86 -9.72
CA LYS A 157 -5.51 3.76 -9.16
C LYS A 157 -5.02 4.79 -10.18
N ALA A 158 -4.80 4.38 -11.44
CA ALA A 158 -4.44 5.29 -12.51
C ALA A 158 -5.54 6.33 -12.78
N SER A 159 -6.81 5.91 -12.74
CA SER A 159 -7.95 6.82 -12.88
C SER A 159 -8.02 7.83 -11.74
N ALA A 160 -7.75 7.39 -10.51
CA ALA A 160 -7.65 8.30 -9.35
C ALA A 160 -6.51 9.30 -9.52
N ASP A 161 -5.32 8.88 -9.97
CA ASP A 161 -4.18 9.75 -10.24
C ASP A 161 -4.52 10.83 -11.28
N LEU A 162 -5.14 10.43 -12.38
CA LEU A 162 -5.58 11.34 -13.45
C LEU A 162 -6.60 12.36 -12.92
N LEU A 163 -7.54 11.90 -12.09
CA LEU A 163 -8.54 12.76 -11.45
C LEU A 163 -7.89 13.78 -10.52
N VAL A 164 -6.98 13.34 -9.64
CA VAL A 164 -6.24 14.22 -8.73
C VAL A 164 -5.46 15.28 -9.51
N GLY A 165 -4.72 14.88 -10.54
CA GLY A 165 -4.01 15.81 -11.41
C GLY A 165 -4.94 16.80 -12.13
N ALA A 166 -6.13 16.35 -12.56
CA ALA A 166 -7.12 17.22 -13.17
C ALA A 166 -7.67 18.27 -12.19
N TYR A 167 -7.94 17.89 -10.94
CA TYR A 167 -8.36 18.86 -9.90
C TYR A 167 -7.29 19.91 -9.63
N GLY A 168 -6.02 19.50 -9.60
CA GLY A 168 -4.91 20.47 -9.51
C GLY A 168 -4.92 21.48 -10.65
N ARG A 169 -4.98 21.01 -11.89
CA ARG A 169 -4.96 21.88 -13.08
C ARG A 169 -6.23 22.72 -13.27
N THR A 170 -7.40 22.14 -13.00
CA THR A 170 -8.70 22.79 -13.27
C THR A 170 -9.10 23.76 -12.16
N TYR A 171 -8.88 23.38 -10.91
CA TYR A 171 -9.36 24.13 -9.75
C TYR A 171 -8.25 24.78 -8.92
N GLY A 172 -6.97 24.56 -9.29
CA GLY A 172 -5.83 25.07 -8.53
C GLY A 172 -5.66 24.41 -7.16
N LEU A 173 -6.23 23.20 -6.96
CA LEU A 173 -6.08 22.50 -5.70
C LEU A 173 -4.60 22.07 -5.51
N PRO A 174 -3.97 22.36 -4.36
CA PRO A 174 -2.57 22.01 -4.13
C PRO A 174 -2.43 20.50 -3.87
N VAL A 175 -2.31 19.72 -4.94
CA VAL A 175 -2.21 18.27 -4.93
C VAL A 175 -0.78 17.79 -5.14
N THR A 176 -0.44 16.64 -4.57
CA THR A 176 0.74 15.84 -4.91
C THR A 176 0.36 14.37 -5.00
N ILE A 177 1.08 13.61 -5.80
CA ILE A 177 0.88 12.16 -5.98
C ILE A 177 2.20 11.46 -5.70
N SER A 178 2.18 10.38 -4.93
CA SER A 178 3.29 9.44 -4.86
C SER A 178 2.92 8.11 -5.50
N ARG A 179 3.84 7.52 -6.27
CA ARG A 179 3.74 6.17 -6.80
C ARG A 179 4.83 5.34 -6.17
N CYS A 180 4.45 4.40 -5.31
CA CYS A 180 5.41 3.61 -4.57
C CYS A 180 5.56 2.20 -5.16
N SER A 181 6.75 1.62 -4.97
CA SER A 181 6.99 0.20 -5.17
C SER A 181 6.36 -0.66 -4.06
N ASN A 182 6.50 -1.98 -4.16
CA ASN A 182 5.88 -2.91 -3.22
C ASN A 182 6.34 -2.67 -1.78
N ASN A 183 5.41 -2.29 -0.91
CA ASN A 183 5.71 -2.08 0.50
C ASN A 183 5.74 -3.40 1.28
N TYR A 184 6.60 -3.46 2.30
CA TYR A 184 6.66 -4.54 3.29
C TYR A 184 7.03 -3.99 4.66
N GLY A 185 6.67 -4.72 5.72
CA GLY A 185 6.97 -4.29 7.10
C GLY A 185 5.88 -4.69 8.11
N PRO A 186 5.92 -4.09 9.31
CA PRO A 186 4.94 -4.29 10.36
C PRO A 186 3.51 -4.00 9.93
N TYR A 187 2.55 -4.77 10.44
CA TYR A 187 1.11 -4.60 10.21
C TYR A 187 0.63 -4.84 8.76
N GLN A 188 1.45 -5.41 7.87
CA GLN A 188 0.99 -5.77 6.55
C GLN A 188 -0.02 -6.93 6.62
N PHE A 189 -1.16 -6.77 5.91
CA PHE A 189 -2.26 -7.72 5.97
C PHE A 189 -1.84 -9.12 5.46
N PRO A 190 -2.25 -10.20 6.13
CA PRO A 190 -1.76 -11.57 5.86
C PRO A 190 -2.02 -12.15 4.46
N GLU A 191 -2.85 -11.52 3.63
CA GLU A 191 -3.09 -11.96 2.24
C GLU A 191 -1.94 -11.62 1.27
N LYS A 192 -1.02 -10.72 1.66
CA LYS A 192 0.10 -10.30 0.82
C LYS A 192 1.26 -11.28 0.93
N LEU A 193 2.11 -11.32 -0.12
CA LEU A 193 3.17 -12.33 -0.30
C LEU A 193 4.00 -12.57 0.98
N ILE A 194 4.65 -11.53 1.50
CA ILE A 194 5.58 -11.70 2.63
C ILE A 194 4.87 -12.19 3.90
N PRO A 195 3.82 -11.54 4.41
CA PRO A 195 3.15 -12.02 5.62
C PRO A 195 2.46 -13.37 5.44
N LEU A 196 1.90 -13.65 4.26
CA LEU A 196 1.31 -14.95 3.95
C LEU A 196 2.35 -16.06 4.06
N MET A 197 3.53 -15.89 3.45
CA MET A 197 4.59 -16.89 3.48
C MET A 197 5.15 -17.08 4.90
N ILE A 198 5.31 -16.00 5.67
CA ILE A 198 5.75 -16.08 7.07
C ILE A 198 4.76 -16.91 7.90
N GLN A 199 3.49 -16.56 7.85
CA GLN A 199 2.43 -17.22 8.62
C GLN A 199 2.35 -18.72 8.27
N ARG A 200 2.30 -19.04 6.98
CA ARG A 200 2.19 -20.44 6.53
C ARG A 200 3.45 -21.25 6.84
N ALA A 201 4.64 -20.67 6.69
CA ALA A 201 5.88 -21.31 7.08
C ALA A 201 5.92 -21.63 8.57
N LEU A 202 5.48 -20.71 9.43
CA LEU A 202 5.37 -20.94 10.88
C LEU A 202 4.46 -22.12 11.23
N ASN A 203 3.38 -22.29 10.48
CA ASN A 203 2.42 -23.38 10.66
C ASN A 203 2.82 -24.68 9.93
N ASN A 204 3.97 -24.72 9.24
CA ASN A 204 4.42 -25.83 8.39
C ASN A 204 3.41 -26.18 7.26
N GLU A 205 2.74 -25.18 6.74
CA GLU A 205 1.78 -25.29 5.65
C GLU A 205 2.48 -25.06 4.30
N LYS A 206 1.82 -25.46 3.19
CA LYS A 206 2.31 -25.19 1.83
C LYS A 206 2.38 -23.69 1.55
N LEU A 207 3.46 -23.28 0.85
CA LEU A 207 3.75 -21.89 0.48
C LEU A 207 3.41 -21.70 -1.01
N PRO A 208 2.21 -21.20 -1.35
CA PRO A 208 1.77 -21.08 -2.73
C PRO A 208 2.55 -19.98 -3.48
N VAL A 209 3.26 -20.35 -4.53
CA VAL A 209 3.97 -19.44 -5.42
C VAL A 209 3.29 -19.44 -6.78
N TYR A 210 2.87 -18.26 -7.25
CA TYR A 210 2.23 -18.12 -8.55
C TYR A 210 3.19 -18.42 -9.70
N GLY A 211 2.75 -19.27 -10.66
CA GLY A 211 3.52 -19.61 -11.85
C GLY A 211 4.90 -20.18 -11.53
N ASP A 212 5.92 -19.65 -12.19
CA ASP A 212 7.32 -19.99 -11.98
C ASP A 212 7.98 -19.27 -10.79
N GLY A 213 7.32 -18.23 -10.24
CA GLY A 213 7.85 -17.41 -9.17
C GLY A 213 8.90 -16.38 -9.61
N GLU A 214 9.15 -16.27 -10.92
CA GLU A 214 10.19 -15.39 -11.49
C GLU A 214 9.72 -13.92 -11.66
N ASN A 215 8.51 -13.59 -11.20
CA ASN A 215 8.07 -12.20 -11.20
C ASN A 215 8.96 -11.37 -10.28
N VAL A 216 9.42 -10.22 -10.78
CA VAL A 216 10.31 -9.30 -10.06
C VAL A 216 9.52 -8.13 -9.52
N ARG A 217 9.76 -7.79 -8.27
CA ARG A 217 9.21 -6.60 -7.59
C ARG A 217 10.31 -5.82 -6.93
N ASP A 218 10.20 -4.51 -6.95
CA ASP A 218 10.99 -3.63 -6.12
C ASP A 218 10.34 -3.52 -4.72
N TRP A 219 11.12 -3.66 -3.66
CA TRP A 219 10.62 -3.74 -2.29
C TRP A 219 11.04 -2.55 -1.46
N LEU A 220 10.04 -1.83 -0.95
CA LEU A 220 10.19 -0.62 -0.14
C LEU A 220 9.77 -0.88 1.31
N TYR A 221 10.69 -0.67 2.25
CA TYR A 221 10.34 -0.77 3.67
C TYR A 221 9.37 0.33 4.07
N VAL A 222 8.29 -0.03 4.76
CA VAL A 222 7.15 0.87 5.00
C VAL A 222 7.51 2.16 5.73
N GLU A 223 8.49 2.11 6.65
CA GLU A 223 8.95 3.32 7.36
C GLU A 223 9.64 4.31 6.41
N ASP A 224 10.42 3.82 5.46
CA ASP A 224 11.06 4.68 4.45
C ASP A 224 10.04 5.33 3.53
N HIS A 225 8.95 4.61 3.20
CA HIS A 225 7.81 5.19 2.50
C HIS A 225 7.13 6.31 3.31
N CYS A 226 6.91 6.09 4.62
CA CYS A 226 6.34 7.12 5.50
C CYS A 226 7.21 8.39 5.53
N LYS A 227 8.53 8.25 5.60
CA LYS A 227 9.49 9.36 5.54
C LYS A 227 9.39 10.12 4.22
N ALA A 228 9.24 9.40 3.09
CA ALA A 228 9.08 10.02 1.77
C ALA A 228 7.80 10.86 1.70
N ILE A 229 6.67 10.33 2.17
CA ILE A 229 5.39 11.04 2.17
C ILE A 229 5.47 12.30 3.05
N ASP A 230 6.01 12.21 4.26
CA ASP A 230 6.19 13.37 5.15
C ASP A 230 7.00 14.47 4.47
N LEU A 231 8.10 14.09 3.82
CA LEU A 231 8.94 15.02 3.08
C LEU A 231 8.21 15.67 1.88
N ILE A 232 7.38 14.90 1.15
CA ILE A 232 6.53 15.44 0.09
C ILE A 232 5.49 16.41 0.64
N LEU A 233 4.89 16.13 1.79
CA LEU A 233 3.96 17.04 2.43
C LEU A 233 4.63 18.37 2.83
N GLU A 234 5.87 18.29 3.32
CA GLU A 234 6.64 19.45 3.77
C GLU A 234 7.18 20.29 2.61
N LYS A 235 7.80 19.64 1.59
CA LYS A 235 8.62 20.29 0.57
C LYS A 235 8.19 19.99 -0.87
N GLY A 236 7.32 19.00 -1.10
CA GLY A 236 6.92 18.61 -2.45
C GLY A 236 6.21 19.75 -3.20
N THR A 237 6.50 19.88 -4.48
CA THR A 237 5.90 20.90 -5.35
C THR A 237 4.46 20.52 -5.69
N PRO A 238 3.46 21.42 -5.46
CA PRO A 238 2.08 21.17 -5.87
C PRO A 238 1.96 20.88 -7.37
N GLY A 239 1.16 19.87 -7.71
CA GLY A 239 0.97 19.40 -9.09
C GLY A 239 1.91 18.27 -9.50
N GLU A 240 2.95 17.98 -8.73
CA GLU A 240 3.96 16.99 -9.08
C GLU A 240 3.63 15.57 -8.63
N VAL A 241 4.18 14.63 -9.38
CA VAL A 241 4.21 13.19 -9.07
C VAL A 241 5.62 12.84 -8.63
N TYR A 242 5.74 11.97 -7.62
CA TYR A 242 7.02 11.45 -7.12
C TYR A 242 6.99 9.92 -7.08
N ASN A 243 7.95 9.28 -7.74
CA ASN A 243 8.20 7.85 -7.60
C ASN A 243 8.96 7.58 -6.30
N ILE A 244 8.53 6.57 -5.54
CA ILE A 244 9.15 6.16 -4.28
C ILE A 244 9.53 4.69 -4.39
N GLY A 245 10.76 4.42 -4.84
CA GLY A 245 11.31 3.08 -5.05
C GLY A 245 12.27 2.64 -3.97
N GLY A 246 12.33 1.34 -3.73
CA GLY A 246 13.22 0.73 -2.72
C GLY A 246 14.63 0.45 -3.22
N HIS A 247 14.86 0.39 -4.53
CA HIS A 247 16.08 -0.14 -5.15
C HIS A 247 16.42 -1.57 -4.69
N ASN A 248 15.40 -2.38 -4.44
CA ASN A 248 15.52 -3.75 -3.94
C ASN A 248 14.70 -4.69 -4.82
N GLU A 249 15.07 -4.81 -6.10
CA GLU A 249 14.43 -5.75 -7.01
C GLU A 249 14.75 -7.19 -6.62
N MET A 250 13.71 -8.02 -6.42
CA MET A 250 13.82 -9.42 -6.03
C MET A 250 12.80 -10.28 -6.78
N HIS A 251 13.18 -11.49 -7.15
CA HIS A 251 12.22 -12.50 -7.61
C HIS A 251 11.35 -12.98 -6.44
N ASN A 252 10.08 -13.21 -6.70
CA ASN A 252 9.15 -13.68 -5.67
C ASN A 252 9.61 -15.00 -5.05
N ILE A 253 10.14 -15.93 -5.85
CA ILE A 253 10.64 -17.22 -5.37
C ILE A 253 11.84 -17.05 -4.41
N ASP A 254 12.72 -16.09 -4.65
CA ASP A 254 13.88 -15.85 -3.79
C ASP A 254 13.48 -15.27 -2.43
N ILE A 255 12.43 -14.45 -2.39
CA ILE A 255 11.84 -13.98 -1.12
C ILE A 255 11.28 -15.14 -0.31
N VAL A 256 10.55 -16.05 -0.96
CA VAL A 256 9.97 -17.23 -0.28
C VAL A 256 11.08 -18.12 0.28
N LYS A 257 12.14 -18.39 -0.50
CA LYS A 257 13.31 -19.15 -0.03
C LYS A 257 13.99 -18.47 1.16
N LEU A 258 14.19 -17.14 1.09
CA LEU A 258 14.79 -16.37 2.18
C LEU A 258 13.96 -16.42 3.47
N ILE A 259 12.64 -16.40 3.36
CA ILE A 259 11.74 -16.59 4.51
C ILE A 259 11.90 -18.02 5.09
N CYS A 260 11.97 -19.04 4.24
CA CYS A 260 12.23 -20.42 4.67
C CYS A 260 13.56 -20.52 5.43
N ASP A 261 14.64 -19.96 4.87
CA ASP A 261 15.97 -19.98 5.48
C ASP A 261 15.98 -19.29 6.85
N TYR A 262 15.33 -18.13 6.95
CA TYR A 262 15.27 -17.40 8.22
C TYR A 262 14.48 -18.13 9.32
N LEU A 263 13.42 -18.85 8.93
CA LEU A 263 12.55 -19.59 9.84
C LEU A 263 12.96 -21.06 10.04
N ASP A 264 14.09 -21.47 9.46
CA ASP A 264 14.56 -22.88 9.46
C ASP A 264 13.48 -23.86 8.95
N LYS A 265 12.90 -23.54 7.77
CA LYS A 265 11.86 -24.33 7.12
C LYS A 265 12.34 -24.93 5.81
N PRO A 266 11.94 -26.18 5.51
CA PRO A 266 12.37 -26.85 4.28
C PRO A 266 11.70 -26.26 3.04
N TYR A 267 12.44 -26.16 1.93
CA TYR A 267 11.90 -25.72 0.63
C TYR A 267 10.82 -26.65 0.05
N SER A 268 10.67 -27.86 0.57
CA SER A 268 9.57 -28.77 0.22
C SER A 268 8.18 -28.25 0.61
N LEU A 269 8.11 -27.17 1.39
CA LEU A 269 6.86 -26.45 1.64
C LEU A 269 6.45 -25.60 0.44
N ILE A 270 7.40 -25.15 -0.40
CA ILE A 270 7.12 -24.34 -1.58
C ILE A 270 6.33 -25.15 -2.60
N GLU A 271 5.20 -24.61 -3.05
CA GLU A 271 4.31 -25.23 -4.01
C GLU A 271 3.92 -24.23 -5.10
N HIS A 272 4.28 -24.55 -6.35
CA HIS A 272 3.91 -23.72 -7.48
C HIS A 272 2.44 -23.94 -7.85
N VAL A 273 1.69 -22.85 -7.98
CA VAL A 273 0.27 -22.90 -8.31
C VAL A 273 -0.02 -22.10 -9.59
N THR A 274 -1.16 -22.35 -10.22
CA THR A 274 -1.60 -21.60 -11.41
C THR A 274 -1.48 -20.10 -11.19
N ASP A 275 -0.86 -19.41 -12.16
CA ASP A 275 -0.67 -17.96 -12.09
C ASP A 275 -1.99 -17.20 -12.20
N ARG A 276 -2.00 -15.96 -11.74
CA ARG A 276 -3.17 -15.08 -11.91
C ARG A 276 -3.20 -14.45 -13.31
N LYS A 277 -4.37 -14.08 -13.76
CA LYS A 277 -4.54 -13.36 -15.03
C LYS A 277 -3.95 -11.94 -14.94
N GLY A 278 -3.30 -11.49 -16.02
CA GLY A 278 -2.72 -10.15 -16.07
C GLY A 278 -1.60 -9.93 -15.03
N HIS A 279 -0.81 -10.95 -14.75
CA HIS A 279 0.29 -10.87 -13.79
C HIS A 279 1.54 -10.30 -14.44
N ASP A 280 1.79 -9.03 -14.22
CA ASP A 280 2.97 -8.32 -14.74
C ASP A 280 4.26 -9.00 -14.25
N ARG A 281 5.25 -9.07 -15.13
CA ARG A 281 6.50 -9.80 -14.87
C ARG A 281 7.48 -9.01 -14.02
N ARG A 282 7.59 -7.68 -14.24
CA ARG A 282 8.55 -6.85 -13.52
C ARG A 282 8.03 -5.44 -13.28
N TYR A 283 8.23 -4.95 -12.06
CA TYR A 283 8.08 -3.54 -11.70
C TYR A 283 9.42 -3.02 -11.20
N ALA A 284 9.83 -1.88 -11.76
CA ALA A 284 10.99 -1.14 -11.28
C ALA A 284 10.74 0.35 -11.54
N ILE A 285 10.80 1.17 -10.52
CA ILE A 285 10.63 2.61 -10.64
C ILE A 285 11.92 3.34 -10.29
N ASP A 286 12.14 4.47 -10.97
CA ASP A 286 13.26 5.35 -10.69
C ASP A 286 12.86 6.43 -9.68
N PRO A 287 13.45 6.48 -8.47
CA PRO A 287 13.22 7.52 -7.48
C PRO A 287 14.16 8.71 -7.61
N GLU A 288 14.85 8.89 -8.74
CA GLU A 288 15.84 9.96 -8.90
C GLU A 288 15.24 11.36 -8.68
N LYS A 289 14.00 11.59 -9.14
CA LYS A 289 13.32 12.87 -8.96
C LYS A 289 13.14 13.25 -7.49
N ILE A 290 12.60 12.37 -6.67
CA ILE A 290 12.41 12.65 -5.24
C ILE A 290 13.77 12.83 -4.53
N HIS A 291 14.80 12.11 -4.96
CA HIS A 291 16.15 12.30 -4.45
C HIS A 291 16.70 13.69 -4.80
N ASN A 292 16.66 14.07 -6.07
CA ASN A 292 17.22 15.32 -6.54
C ASN A 292 16.48 16.56 -6.02
N GLU A 293 15.16 16.50 -5.95
CA GLU A 293 14.34 17.63 -5.52
C GLU A 293 14.19 17.73 -4.00
N LEU A 294 14.07 16.61 -3.30
CA LEU A 294 13.73 16.58 -1.89
C LEU A 294 14.81 15.95 -0.99
N GLY A 295 15.83 15.30 -1.57
CA GLY A 295 16.94 14.66 -0.85
C GLY A 295 16.58 13.31 -0.21
N TRP A 296 15.46 12.68 -0.60
CA TRP A 296 15.05 11.39 -0.06
C TRP A 296 15.77 10.22 -0.75
N LEU A 297 16.17 9.24 0.04
CA LEU A 297 16.61 7.90 -0.41
C LEU A 297 16.07 6.86 0.59
N PRO A 298 15.81 5.61 0.14
CA PRO A 298 15.50 4.53 1.05
C PRO A 298 16.70 4.22 1.95
N GLU A 299 16.47 4.08 3.25
CA GLU A 299 17.51 3.81 4.24
C GLU A 299 17.62 2.31 4.57
N THR A 300 16.56 1.56 4.31
CA THR A 300 16.45 0.15 4.69
C THR A 300 16.67 -0.76 3.49
N MET A 301 17.82 -1.43 3.42
CA MET A 301 18.08 -2.47 2.44
C MET A 301 17.16 -3.68 2.70
N PHE A 302 16.69 -4.36 1.63
CA PHE A 302 15.76 -5.48 1.76
C PHE A 302 16.26 -6.57 2.72
N LYS A 303 17.54 -6.91 2.65
CA LYS A 303 18.18 -7.92 3.51
C LYS A 303 17.98 -7.64 5.01
N ASP A 304 17.99 -6.38 5.41
CA ASP A 304 17.83 -5.99 6.81
C ASP A 304 16.35 -5.74 7.16
N GLY A 305 15.59 -5.16 6.25
CA GLY A 305 14.17 -4.91 6.42
C GLY A 305 13.35 -6.20 6.52
N ILE A 306 13.68 -7.23 5.74
CA ILE A 306 12.97 -8.52 5.81
C ILE A 306 13.17 -9.21 7.16
N LYS A 307 14.37 -9.14 7.74
CA LYS A 307 14.64 -9.67 9.08
C LYS A 307 13.80 -8.96 10.15
N LYS A 308 13.78 -7.62 10.11
CA LYS A 308 12.93 -6.81 11.01
C LYS A 308 11.45 -7.20 10.85
N THR A 309 11.01 -7.41 9.62
CA THR A 309 9.62 -7.78 9.32
C THR A 309 9.30 -9.17 9.87
N ILE A 310 10.12 -10.19 9.59
CA ILE A 310 9.90 -11.55 10.11
C ILE A 310 9.89 -11.53 11.64
N GLN A 311 10.86 -10.85 12.27
CA GLN A 311 10.92 -10.75 13.72
C GLN A 311 9.67 -10.08 14.31
N TRP A 312 9.16 -9.02 13.64
CA TRP A 312 7.92 -8.39 14.06
C TRP A 312 6.72 -9.35 14.05
N TYR A 313 6.58 -10.20 13.00
CA TYR A 313 5.51 -11.21 12.95
C TYR A 313 5.67 -12.28 14.03
N LEU A 314 6.90 -12.67 14.38
CA LEU A 314 7.17 -13.59 15.48
C LEU A 314 6.74 -12.99 16.83
N ASP A 315 7.03 -11.71 17.05
CA ASP A 315 6.75 -11.01 18.30
C ASP A 315 5.27 -10.59 18.44
N ASN A 316 4.52 -10.51 17.32
CA ASN A 316 3.12 -10.04 17.28
C ASN A 316 2.16 -11.12 16.76
N LYS A 317 2.39 -12.37 17.19
CA LYS A 317 1.62 -13.52 16.73
C LYS A 317 0.12 -13.38 17.00
N GLU A 318 -0.28 -12.91 18.17
CA GLU A 318 -1.67 -12.68 18.52
C GLU A 318 -2.37 -11.70 17.56
N TRP A 319 -1.67 -10.65 17.11
CA TRP A 319 -2.26 -9.67 16.19
C TRP A 319 -2.69 -10.30 14.87
N TRP A 320 -1.80 -11.05 14.21
CA TRP A 320 -2.14 -11.62 12.90
C TRP A 320 -2.99 -12.91 13.01
N GLU A 321 -2.89 -13.69 14.09
CA GLU A 321 -3.79 -14.82 14.33
C GLU A 321 -5.25 -14.37 14.50
N ASN A 322 -5.49 -13.26 15.17
CA ASN A 322 -6.83 -12.70 15.29
C ASN A 322 -7.39 -12.22 13.94
N ILE A 323 -6.52 -11.74 13.04
CA ILE A 323 -6.93 -11.30 11.70
C ILE A 323 -7.27 -12.48 10.79
N ILE A 324 -6.48 -13.55 10.81
CA ILE A 324 -6.68 -14.70 9.92
C ILE A 324 -7.76 -15.67 10.38
N SER A 325 -8.39 -15.42 11.53
CA SER A 325 -9.52 -16.22 12.00
C SER A 325 -10.82 -15.84 11.24
N GLY A 326 -11.68 -16.82 10.99
CA GLY A 326 -13.02 -16.59 10.43
C GLY A 326 -13.03 -16.29 8.92
N ASP A 327 -13.54 -15.12 8.52
CA ASP A 327 -13.79 -14.77 7.11
C ASP A 327 -12.54 -14.79 6.22
N TYR A 328 -11.35 -14.52 6.79
CA TYR A 328 -10.10 -14.59 6.04
C TYR A 328 -9.77 -16.03 5.61
N GLN A 329 -10.00 -17.02 6.46
CA GLN A 329 -9.74 -18.43 6.12
C GLN A 329 -10.63 -18.87 4.96
N ASN A 330 -11.91 -18.50 4.98
CA ASN A 330 -12.84 -18.76 3.88
C ASN A 330 -12.34 -18.12 2.56
N TYR A 331 -11.91 -16.87 2.62
CA TYR A 331 -11.33 -16.18 1.46
C TYR A 331 -10.08 -16.90 0.93
N TYR A 332 -9.18 -17.34 1.82
CA TYR A 332 -7.98 -18.08 1.43
C TYR A 332 -8.33 -19.36 0.69
N ASP A 333 -9.28 -20.15 1.22
CA ASP A 333 -9.73 -21.41 0.62
C ASP A 333 -10.39 -21.18 -0.75
N GLU A 334 -11.12 -20.07 -0.93
CA GLU A 334 -11.68 -19.67 -2.24
C GLU A 334 -10.60 -19.32 -3.26
N MET A 335 -9.58 -18.55 -2.86
CA MET A 335 -8.52 -18.08 -3.74
C MET A 335 -7.51 -19.15 -4.13
N TYR A 336 -7.11 -19.99 -3.19
CA TYR A 336 -6.05 -20.97 -3.39
C TYR A 336 -6.57 -22.40 -3.52
N GLY A 337 -7.69 -22.74 -2.88
CA GLY A 337 -8.27 -24.08 -2.93
C GLY A 337 -8.71 -24.54 -4.33
N LYS A 338 -8.97 -23.58 -5.23
CA LYS A 338 -9.32 -23.84 -6.64
C LYS A 338 -8.12 -23.77 -7.60
N LYS A 339 -6.94 -23.36 -7.13
CA LYS A 339 -5.75 -23.25 -7.97
C LYS A 339 -5.12 -24.61 -8.17
N GLN A 340 -4.77 -24.89 -9.41
CA GLN A 340 -4.10 -26.12 -9.78
C GLN A 340 -2.63 -26.06 -9.36
N VAL A 341 -2.15 -27.09 -8.65
CA VAL A 341 -0.72 -27.28 -8.36
C VAL A 341 -0.01 -27.59 -9.66
N LEU A 342 1.09 -26.91 -9.93
CA LEU A 342 1.92 -27.13 -11.09
C LEU A 342 2.99 -28.18 -10.76
N ASP A 343 2.99 -29.30 -11.47
CA ASP A 343 4.06 -30.29 -11.33
C ASP A 343 5.38 -29.66 -11.80
N LYS A 344 6.44 -29.93 -11.05
CA LYS A 344 7.80 -29.60 -11.49
C LYS A 344 8.21 -30.70 -12.47
N ASP A 345 8.25 -30.36 -13.77
CA ASP A 345 8.99 -31.20 -14.75
C ASP A 345 10.49 -31.05 -14.54
#